data_d9a6f918bd3d7a41d919ab228b9a2096
#
_entry.id   d9a6f918bd3d7a41d919ab228b9a2096
#
_cell.length_a   1.000
_cell.length_b   1.000
_cell.length_c   1.000
_cell.angle_alpha   90.00
_cell.angle_beta   90.00
_cell.angle_gamma   90.00
#
_symmetry.space_group_name_H-M   'P 1'
#
loop_
_entity.id
_entity.type
_entity.pdbx_description
1 polymer ?
#
loop_
_entity_poly.entity_id
_entity_poly.type
_entity_poly.pdbx_seq_one_letter_code
_entity_poly.pdbx_strand_id
1 'polypeptide(L)'
;ALCEAAHAKGLKVIVDIIANHTEGSLDIVADYWKNIKLYHTLGKVSNWNDRYQVTHGEIGMKDLKTEDKRVYSKFKAYVQKLKALGVDGCRWDAAKHIGLPSEGDPFWSMVIDKTMYNYGEILNDTGGDDSKLIPEYMTYMSITDSPYGTNNVLGSAKNHQATPYGSGNYTKRFNTDKVVYWGESHDT
;
A
#
# COMPACT_ATOMS: atom_id res chain seq x y z
N ALA A 1 3.29 -13.40 22.54
CA ALA A 1 4.11 -12.46 23.33
C ALA A 1 3.77 -10.98 23.02
N LEU A 2 4.19 -10.40 21.86
CA LEU A 2 3.93 -8.96 21.60
C LEU A 2 2.43 -8.64 21.51
N CYS A 3 1.69 -9.35 20.64
CA CYS A 3 0.26 -9.12 20.45
C CYS A 3 -0.53 -9.33 21.74
N GLU A 4 -0.25 -10.37 22.50
CA GLU A 4 -0.88 -10.64 23.81
C GLU A 4 -0.65 -9.50 24.80
N ALA A 5 0.58 -8.99 24.87
CA ALA A 5 0.92 -7.88 25.76
C ALA A 5 0.22 -6.58 25.35
N ALA A 6 0.12 -6.32 24.04
CA ALA A 6 -0.61 -5.19 23.48
C ALA A 6 -2.11 -5.29 23.78
N HIS A 7 -2.70 -6.45 23.51
CA HIS A 7 -4.12 -6.72 23.74
C HIS A 7 -4.50 -6.59 25.22
N ALA A 8 -3.62 -7.05 26.12
CA ALA A 8 -3.82 -6.87 27.57
C ALA A 8 -3.87 -5.40 28.01
N LYS A 9 -3.41 -4.48 27.16
CA LYS A 9 -3.49 -3.02 27.36
C LYS A 9 -4.54 -2.36 26.47
N GLY A 10 -5.39 -3.12 25.79
CA GLY A 10 -6.40 -2.62 24.87
C GLY A 10 -5.85 -2.07 23.55
N LEU A 11 -4.58 -2.34 23.22
CA LEU A 11 -3.93 -1.89 21.99
C LEU A 11 -4.12 -2.92 20.88
N LYS A 12 -4.27 -2.44 19.65
CA LYS A 12 -4.27 -3.25 18.43
C LYS A 12 -2.89 -3.23 17.78
N VAL A 13 -2.53 -4.31 17.13
CA VAL A 13 -1.24 -4.47 16.44
C VAL A 13 -1.47 -4.51 14.94
N ILE A 14 -0.91 -3.53 14.23
CA ILE A 14 -0.88 -3.49 12.76
C ILE A 14 0.55 -3.69 12.31
N VAL A 15 0.75 -4.58 11.34
CA VAL A 15 2.08 -4.88 10.78
C VAL A 15 2.20 -4.21 9.42
N ASP A 16 3.34 -3.57 9.20
CA ASP A 16 3.70 -3.00 7.91
C ASP A 16 4.19 -4.11 6.97
N ILE A 17 3.60 -4.20 5.78
CA ILE A 17 3.90 -5.23 4.78
C ILE A 17 4.38 -4.58 3.51
N ILE A 18 5.64 -4.81 3.18
CA ILE A 18 6.26 -4.37 1.94
C ILE A 18 6.09 -5.50 0.91
N ALA A 19 5.10 -5.35 0.04
CA ALA A 19 4.75 -6.40 -0.94
C ALA A 19 5.08 -6.03 -2.38
N ASN A 20 5.27 -4.74 -2.66
CA ASN A 20 5.59 -4.26 -4.01
C ASN A 20 7.03 -4.59 -4.42
N HIS A 21 7.98 -4.56 -3.51
CA HIS A 21 9.40 -4.61 -3.84
C HIS A 21 10.22 -5.35 -2.79
N THR A 22 11.45 -5.66 -3.17
CA THR A 22 12.49 -6.10 -2.25
C THR A 22 13.63 -5.10 -2.26
N GLU A 23 14.70 -5.38 -1.51
CA GLU A 23 15.94 -4.60 -1.58
C GLU A 23 16.50 -4.52 -3.02
N GLY A 24 17.21 -3.46 -3.34
CA GLY A 24 17.79 -3.23 -4.67
C GLY A 24 18.83 -4.27 -5.09
N SER A 25 19.57 -4.83 -4.13
CA SER A 25 20.49 -5.95 -4.38
C SER A 25 19.83 -7.28 -3.99
N LEU A 26 19.79 -8.22 -4.94
CA LEU A 26 19.30 -9.58 -4.68
C LEU A 26 20.28 -10.44 -3.87
N ASP A 27 21.50 -9.99 -3.63
CA ASP A 27 22.48 -10.74 -2.85
C ASP A 27 22.12 -10.82 -1.36
N ILE A 28 21.42 -9.81 -0.86
CA ILE A 28 21.06 -9.67 0.56
C ILE A 28 19.61 -10.08 0.90
N VAL A 29 18.83 -10.46 -0.10
CA VAL A 29 17.46 -10.98 0.14
C VAL A 29 17.48 -12.47 0.45
N ALA A 30 16.42 -12.97 1.07
CA ALA A 30 16.28 -14.41 1.30
C ALA A 30 16.29 -15.21 -0.02
N ASP A 31 16.82 -16.43 0.01
CA ASP A 31 17.08 -17.22 -1.21
C ASP A 31 15.89 -17.39 -2.15
N TYR A 32 14.69 -17.48 -1.60
CA TYR A 32 13.48 -17.53 -2.42
C TYR A 32 13.35 -16.31 -3.35
N TRP A 33 13.70 -15.13 -2.84
CA TRP A 33 13.57 -13.86 -3.55
C TRP A 33 14.76 -13.55 -4.47
N LYS A 34 15.82 -14.37 -4.49
CA LYS A 34 16.94 -14.23 -5.43
C LYS A 34 16.57 -14.61 -6.87
N ASN A 35 15.41 -15.23 -7.09
CA ASN A 35 14.95 -15.63 -8.40
C ASN A 35 14.46 -14.42 -9.20
N ILE A 36 15.27 -13.93 -10.14
CA ILE A 36 14.97 -12.75 -10.98
C ILE A 36 13.65 -12.87 -11.77
N LYS A 37 13.15 -14.08 -12.01
CA LYS A 37 11.87 -14.29 -12.71
C LYS A 37 10.66 -13.86 -11.88
N LEU A 38 10.84 -13.55 -10.59
CA LEU A 38 9.81 -13.00 -9.71
C LEU A 38 9.69 -11.49 -9.79
N TYR A 39 10.50 -10.82 -10.62
CA TYR A 39 10.56 -9.38 -10.73
C TYR A 39 10.19 -8.89 -12.11
N HIS A 40 9.62 -7.70 -12.19
CA HIS A 40 9.46 -6.99 -13.44
C HIS A 40 10.82 -6.53 -13.99
N THR A 41 10.87 -6.29 -15.29
CA THR A 41 12.10 -5.95 -16.01
C THR A 41 12.01 -4.60 -16.72
N LEU A 42 10.99 -3.81 -16.41
CA LEU A 42 10.77 -2.50 -17.03
C LEU A 42 11.87 -1.48 -16.67
N GLY A 43 12.54 -1.68 -15.55
CA GLY A 43 13.48 -0.70 -14.99
C GLY A 43 12.76 0.36 -14.17
N LYS A 44 13.42 1.50 -13.94
CA LYS A 44 12.91 2.56 -13.07
C LYS A 44 11.68 3.25 -13.66
N VAL A 45 10.73 3.61 -12.81
CA VAL A 45 9.62 4.51 -13.16
C VAL A 45 10.19 5.85 -13.64
N SER A 46 9.85 6.24 -14.85
CA SER A 46 10.25 7.53 -15.46
C SER A 46 9.08 8.47 -15.69
N ASN A 47 7.85 7.94 -15.75
CA ASN A 47 6.62 8.70 -15.88
C ASN A 47 5.60 8.25 -14.82
N TRP A 48 5.41 9.06 -13.80
CA TRP A 48 4.50 8.79 -12.68
C TRP A 48 3.01 8.93 -13.03
N ASN A 49 2.71 9.48 -14.22
CA ASN A 49 1.35 9.54 -14.78
C ASN A 49 1.06 8.38 -15.75
N ASP A 50 1.95 7.41 -15.83
CA ASP A 50 1.77 6.19 -16.62
C ASP A 50 1.52 5.02 -15.67
N ARG A 51 0.27 4.62 -15.57
CA ARG A 51 -0.18 3.57 -14.67
C ARG A 51 0.59 2.26 -14.84
N TYR A 52 0.93 1.89 -16.08
CA TYR A 52 1.71 0.68 -16.33
C TYR A 52 3.11 0.78 -15.73
N GLN A 53 3.77 1.93 -15.90
CA GLN A 53 5.08 2.13 -15.26
C GLN A 53 4.97 2.15 -13.73
N VAL A 54 3.91 2.76 -13.19
CA VAL A 54 3.71 2.82 -11.73
C VAL A 54 3.56 1.43 -11.12
N THR A 55 2.96 0.46 -11.85
CA THR A 55 2.71 -0.90 -11.34
C THR A 55 3.74 -1.94 -11.77
N HIS A 56 4.68 -1.60 -12.66
CA HIS A 56 5.67 -2.56 -13.19
C HIS A 56 7.10 -2.02 -13.14
N GLY A 57 7.27 -0.81 -12.62
CA GLY A 57 8.57 -0.14 -12.59
C GLY A 57 9.18 -0.05 -11.19
N GLU A 58 10.51 -0.08 -11.14
CA GLU A 58 11.28 0.06 -9.92
C GLU A 58 11.15 1.48 -9.34
N ILE A 59 10.79 1.58 -8.08
CA ILE A 59 10.75 2.84 -7.31
C ILE A 59 12.03 3.10 -6.52
N GLY A 60 13.15 2.60 -7.01
CA GLY A 60 14.46 2.61 -6.36
C GLY A 60 14.88 1.24 -5.84
N MET A 61 13.97 0.30 -5.80
CA MET A 61 14.12 -1.08 -5.32
C MET A 61 13.53 -2.05 -6.34
N LYS A 62 13.88 -3.33 -6.27
CA LYS A 62 13.45 -4.36 -7.23
C LYS A 62 11.97 -4.64 -7.13
N ASP A 63 11.24 -4.36 -8.19
CA ASP A 63 9.80 -4.48 -8.30
C ASP A 63 9.34 -5.92 -8.49
N LEU A 64 8.47 -6.41 -7.61
CA LEU A 64 7.95 -7.79 -7.63
C LEU A 64 6.79 -7.95 -8.60
N LYS A 65 6.75 -9.06 -9.32
CA LYS A 65 5.58 -9.48 -10.11
C LYS A 65 4.46 -9.94 -9.18
N THR A 66 3.70 -9.00 -8.66
CA THR A 66 2.62 -9.28 -7.70
C THR A 66 1.51 -10.14 -8.30
N GLU A 67 1.31 -10.07 -9.61
CA GLU A 67 0.39 -10.92 -10.38
C GLU A 67 0.84 -12.39 -10.48
N ASP A 68 2.13 -12.69 -10.21
CA ASP A 68 2.66 -14.06 -10.25
C ASP A 68 2.19 -14.85 -9.03
N LYS A 69 1.60 -16.03 -9.28
CA LYS A 69 1.15 -16.94 -8.22
C LYS A 69 2.23 -17.26 -7.18
N ARG A 70 3.48 -17.36 -7.60
CA ARG A 70 4.60 -17.62 -6.69
C ARG A 70 4.80 -16.47 -5.70
N VAL A 71 4.56 -15.22 -6.12
CA VAL A 71 4.65 -14.02 -5.29
C VAL A 71 3.43 -13.93 -4.37
N TYR A 72 2.22 -13.79 -4.91
CA TYR A 72 1.05 -13.57 -4.05
C TYR A 72 0.76 -14.73 -3.10
N SER A 73 1.10 -15.98 -3.43
CA SER A 73 0.91 -17.11 -2.50
C SER A 73 1.84 -17.02 -1.28
N LYS A 74 3.03 -16.45 -1.41
CA LYS A 74 3.93 -16.20 -0.28
C LYS A 74 3.37 -15.13 0.66
N PHE A 75 2.86 -14.04 0.10
CA PHE A 75 2.23 -12.99 0.90
C PHE A 75 0.94 -13.47 1.57
N LYS A 76 0.13 -14.26 0.88
CA LYS A 76 -1.04 -14.90 1.49
C LYS A 76 -0.67 -15.75 2.71
N ALA A 77 0.33 -16.60 2.57
CA ALA A 77 0.81 -17.44 3.67
C ALA A 77 1.39 -16.59 4.82
N TYR A 78 2.06 -15.48 4.48
CA TYR A 78 2.60 -14.54 5.47
C TYR A 78 1.47 -13.87 6.29
N VAL A 79 0.44 -13.35 5.61
CA VAL A 79 -0.74 -12.76 6.28
C VAL A 79 -1.43 -13.76 7.20
N GLN A 80 -1.61 -15.01 6.74
CA GLN A 80 -2.20 -16.09 7.56
C GLN A 80 -1.36 -16.37 8.82
N LYS A 81 -0.04 -16.35 8.69
CA LYS A 81 0.87 -16.51 9.83
C LYS A 81 0.77 -15.33 10.80
N LEU A 82 0.72 -14.10 10.32
CA LEU A 82 0.55 -12.91 11.15
C LEU A 82 -0.77 -12.97 11.93
N LYS A 83 -1.86 -13.33 11.26
CA LYS A 83 -3.16 -13.53 11.90
C LYS A 83 -3.11 -14.58 13.01
N ALA A 84 -2.48 -15.72 12.76
CA ALA A 84 -2.31 -16.79 13.75
C ALA A 84 -1.46 -16.35 14.96
N LEU A 85 -0.60 -15.35 14.80
CA LEU A 85 0.19 -14.73 15.87
C LEU A 85 -0.56 -13.62 16.63
N GLY A 86 -1.83 -13.34 16.25
CA GLY A 86 -2.68 -12.35 16.92
C GLY A 86 -2.54 -10.93 16.36
N VAL A 87 -1.99 -10.76 15.16
CA VAL A 87 -1.95 -9.44 14.49
C VAL A 87 -3.37 -9.05 14.08
N ASP A 88 -3.76 -7.80 14.35
CA ASP A 88 -5.11 -7.28 14.11
C ASP A 88 -5.28 -6.70 12.70
N GLY A 89 -4.20 -6.25 12.08
CA GLY A 89 -4.27 -5.62 10.77
C GLY A 89 -2.94 -5.50 10.04
N CYS A 90 -3.02 -5.07 8.79
CA CYS A 90 -1.89 -4.86 7.91
C CYS A 90 -1.93 -3.43 7.33
N ARG A 91 -0.79 -2.75 7.35
CA ARG A 91 -0.52 -1.60 6.50
C ARG A 91 0.22 -2.12 5.28
N TRP A 92 -0.24 -1.75 4.10
CA TRP A 92 0.37 -2.17 2.83
C TRP A 92 1.19 -1.01 2.27
N ASP A 93 2.50 -1.15 2.37
CA ASP A 93 3.47 -0.20 1.84
C ASP A 93 3.36 -0.12 0.32
N ALA A 94 3.52 1.09 -0.22
CA ALA A 94 3.53 1.34 -1.66
C ALA A 94 2.35 0.68 -2.42
N ALA A 95 1.17 0.63 -1.81
CA ALA A 95 0.03 -0.13 -2.33
C ALA A 95 -0.39 0.31 -3.75
N LYS A 96 -0.21 1.59 -4.11
CA LYS A 96 -0.49 2.08 -5.46
C LYS A 96 0.35 1.42 -6.55
N HIS A 97 1.49 0.86 -6.18
CA HIS A 97 2.43 0.22 -7.11
C HIS A 97 2.09 -1.25 -7.38
N ILE A 98 1.12 -1.80 -6.66
CA ILE A 98 0.56 -3.13 -6.92
C ILE A 98 -0.71 -2.96 -7.74
N GLY A 99 -0.80 -3.67 -8.86
CA GLY A 99 -1.95 -3.62 -9.75
C GLY A 99 -3.26 -4.09 -9.11
N LEU A 100 -4.35 -3.84 -9.78
CA LEU A 100 -5.70 -4.21 -9.38
C LEU A 100 -6.21 -5.38 -10.24
N PRO A 101 -7.21 -6.16 -9.78
CA PRO A 101 -7.83 -7.20 -10.60
C PRO A 101 -8.36 -6.70 -11.95
N SER A 102 -8.88 -5.49 -12.03
CA SER A 102 -9.28 -4.86 -13.29
C SER A 102 -8.11 -4.62 -14.25
N GLU A 103 -6.89 -4.59 -13.73
CA GLU A 103 -5.63 -4.43 -14.47
C GLU A 103 -4.93 -5.78 -14.74
N GLY A 104 -5.54 -6.89 -14.30
CA GLY A 104 -5.01 -8.25 -14.46
C GLY A 104 -4.15 -8.74 -13.29
N ASP A 105 -3.98 -7.97 -12.23
CA ASP A 105 -3.26 -8.38 -11.03
C ASP A 105 -4.22 -8.89 -9.94
N PRO A 106 -4.26 -10.19 -9.65
CA PRO A 106 -5.13 -10.75 -8.64
C PRO A 106 -4.63 -10.57 -7.20
N PHE A 107 -3.50 -9.90 -6.96
CA PHE A 107 -2.83 -9.84 -5.67
C PHE A 107 -3.81 -9.51 -4.52
N TRP A 108 -4.51 -8.40 -4.62
CA TRP A 108 -5.40 -7.94 -3.54
C TRP A 108 -6.54 -8.92 -3.26
N SER A 109 -7.14 -9.50 -4.31
CA SER A 109 -8.21 -10.48 -4.17
C SER A 109 -7.74 -11.80 -3.57
N MET A 110 -6.47 -12.14 -3.73
CA MET A 110 -5.88 -13.40 -3.27
C MET A 110 -5.24 -13.30 -1.88
N VAL A 111 -4.75 -12.11 -1.50
CA VAL A 111 -3.89 -11.93 -0.31
C VAL A 111 -4.65 -11.30 0.86
N ILE A 112 -5.57 -10.36 0.59
CA ILE A 112 -6.29 -9.65 1.65
C ILE A 112 -7.16 -10.61 2.48
N ASP A 113 -6.95 -10.64 3.79
CA ASP A 113 -7.88 -11.25 4.74
C ASP A 113 -8.84 -10.18 5.27
N LYS A 114 -10.09 -10.23 4.82
CA LYS A 114 -11.14 -9.25 5.18
C LYS A 114 -11.57 -9.31 6.66
N THR A 115 -11.10 -10.29 7.41
CA THR A 115 -11.35 -10.38 8.86
C THR A 115 -10.31 -9.62 9.68
N MET A 116 -9.24 -9.11 9.03
CA MET A 116 -8.24 -8.22 9.58
C MET A 116 -8.48 -6.80 9.10
N TYR A 117 -8.05 -5.81 9.88
CA TYR A 117 -8.02 -4.43 9.37
C TYR A 117 -6.92 -4.29 8.32
N ASN A 118 -7.23 -3.70 7.17
CA ASN A 118 -6.26 -3.47 6.11
C ASN A 118 -6.32 -2.01 5.66
N TYR A 119 -5.16 -1.39 5.50
CA TYR A 119 -5.06 -0.13 4.78
C TYR A 119 -3.81 -0.06 3.93
N GLY A 120 -3.92 0.60 2.78
CA GLY A 120 -2.84 0.73 1.82
C GLY A 120 -2.36 2.18 1.69
N GLU A 121 -1.07 2.33 1.51
CA GLU A 121 -0.48 3.61 1.20
C GLU A 121 -0.71 3.96 -0.27
N ILE A 122 -1.47 5.02 -0.50
CA ILE A 122 -1.58 5.67 -1.81
C ILE A 122 -0.99 7.07 -1.66
N LEU A 123 0.28 7.22 -2.01
CA LEU A 123 0.97 8.51 -1.92
C LEU A 123 0.73 9.32 -3.20
N ASN A 124 0.17 10.53 -3.05
CA ASN A 124 -0.30 11.44 -4.10
C ASN A 124 -1.52 10.89 -4.86
N ASP A 125 -1.31 10.21 -5.98
CA ASP A 125 -2.32 9.62 -6.84
C ASP A 125 -1.93 8.18 -7.24
N THR A 126 -2.74 7.54 -8.07
CA THR A 126 -2.49 6.17 -8.55
C THR A 126 -1.60 6.11 -9.80
N GLY A 127 -1.26 7.25 -10.40
CA GLY A 127 -0.62 7.31 -11.71
C GLY A 127 -1.55 6.96 -12.88
N GLY A 128 -2.86 6.91 -12.64
CA GLY A 128 -3.87 6.56 -13.63
C GLY A 128 -5.20 7.29 -13.39
N ASP A 129 -6.31 6.66 -13.75
CA ASP A 129 -7.64 7.21 -13.51
C ASP A 129 -8.11 6.95 -12.06
N ASP A 130 -7.79 7.87 -11.18
CA ASP A 130 -8.17 7.79 -9.76
C ASP A 130 -9.68 7.62 -9.56
N SER A 131 -10.52 8.10 -10.49
CA SER A 131 -11.96 7.97 -10.35
C SER A 131 -12.44 6.51 -10.41
N LYS A 132 -11.65 5.64 -10.98
CA LYS A 132 -11.88 4.19 -11.09
C LYS A 132 -11.00 3.39 -10.12
N LEU A 133 -9.71 3.70 -10.08
CA LEU A 133 -8.73 2.91 -9.35
C LEU A 133 -8.89 3.06 -7.82
N ILE A 134 -9.11 4.28 -7.32
CA ILE A 134 -9.31 4.51 -5.89
C ILE A 134 -10.52 3.74 -5.32
N PRO A 135 -11.72 3.80 -5.94
CA PRO A 135 -12.85 2.98 -5.48
C PRO A 135 -12.56 1.49 -5.50
N GLU A 136 -11.79 0.99 -6.48
CA GLU A 136 -11.44 -0.43 -6.55
C GLU A 136 -10.49 -0.83 -5.41
N TYR A 137 -9.44 -0.05 -5.09
CA TYR A 137 -8.63 -0.27 -3.88
C TYR A 137 -9.50 -0.33 -2.63
N MET A 138 -10.49 0.55 -2.51
CA MET A 138 -11.39 0.60 -1.37
C MET A 138 -12.31 -0.63 -1.25
N THR A 139 -12.42 -1.49 -2.26
CA THR A 139 -13.13 -2.77 -2.13
C THR A 139 -12.33 -3.78 -1.29
N TYR A 140 -11.02 -3.59 -1.18
CA TYR A 140 -10.10 -4.47 -0.48
C TYR A 140 -9.65 -3.93 0.87
N MET A 141 -9.44 -2.61 1.00
CA MET A 141 -8.82 -1.98 2.16
C MET A 141 -9.23 -0.52 2.31
N SER A 142 -8.96 0.09 3.46
CA SER A 142 -8.89 1.54 3.56
C SER A 142 -7.62 2.06 2.90
N ILE A 143 -7.58 3.33 2.50
CA ILE A 143 -6.39 3.93 1.89
C ILE A 143 -5.99 5.20 2.61
N THR A 144 -4.72 5.60 2.50
CA THR A 144 -4.29 6.90 2.98
C THR A 144 -4.93 8.02 2.19
N ASP A 145 -5.50 9.03 2.86
CA ASP A 145 -5.98 10.27 2.22
C ASP A 145 -4.80 11.19 1.99
N SER A 146 -4.03 10.92 0.93
CA SER A 146 -2.84 11.69 0.59
C SER A 146 -3.16 13.17 0.32
N PRO A 147 -4.24 13.54 -0.38
CA PRO A 147 -4.64 14.95 -0.50
C PRO A 147 -4.82 15.66 0.85
N TYR A 148 -5.33 14.95 1.86
CA TYR A 148 -5.44 15.51 3.21
C TYR A 148 -4.05 15.74 3.83
N GLY A 149 -3.22 14.72 3.92
CA GLY A 149 -1.89 14.82 4.52
C GLY A 149 -1.00 15.85 3.81
N THR A 150 -0.89 15.76 2.48
CA THR A 150 -0.01 16.61 1.69
C THR A 150 -0.52 18.06 1.60
N ASN A 151 -1.78 18.26 1.30
CA ASN A 151 -2.31 19.60 1.02
C ASN A 151 -2.87 20.29 2.27
N ASN A 152 -3.60 19.57 3.12
CA ASN A 152 -4.24 20.19 4.28
C ASN A 152 -3.30 20.33 5.47
N VAL A 153 -2.46 19.35 5.74
CA VAL A 153 -1.57 19.37 6.90
C VAL A 153 -0.23 20.00 6.55
N LEU A 154 0.54 19.38 5.65
CA LEU A 154 1.87 19.88 5.30
C LEU A 154 1.83 21.24 4.59
N GLY A 155 0.87 21.43 3.67
CA GLY A 155 0.67 22.72 2.99
C GLY A 155 0.34 23.83 3.98
N SER A 156 -0.52 23.57 4.96
CA SER A 156 -0.86 24.52 6.02
C SER A 156 0.33 24.85 6.89
N ALA A 157 1.11 23.86 7.30
CA ALA A 157 2.29 24.05 8.11
C ALA A 157 3.36 24.89 7.40
N LYS A 158 3.61 24.62 6.12
CA LYS A 158 4.58 25.40 5.30
C LYS A 158 4.17 26.84 5.08
N ASN A 159 2.88 27.08 4.87
CA ASN A 159 2.36 28.41 4.50
C ASN A 159 1.83 29.20 5.70
N HIS A 160 1.85 28.65 6.90
CA HIS A 160 1.24 29.22 8.11
C HIS A 160 -0.24 29.60 7.93
N GLN A 161 -0.94 28.88 7.09
CA GLN A 161 -2.34 29.13 6.76
C GLN A 161 -3.14 27.82 6.88
N ALA A 162 -4.31 27.91 7.48
CA ALA A 162 -5.23 26.78 7.52
C ALA A 162 -5.72 26.46 6.10
N THR A 163 -5.44 25.27 5.63
CA THR A 163 -5.97 24.79 4.36
C THR A 163 -7.28 24.04 4.63
N PRO A 164 -8.41 24.52 4.11
CA PRO A 164 -9.68 23.89 4.40
C PRO A 164 -9.74 22.46 3.83
N TYR A 165 -10.37 21.58 4.56
CA TYR A 165 -10.71 20.24 4.11
C TYR A 165 -11.62 20.33 2.88
N GLY A 166 -11.07 20.04 1.71
CA GLY A 166 -11.65 20.34 0.41
C GLY A 166 -12.30 19.15 -0.29
N SER A 167 -12.92 19.43 -1.43
CA SER A 167 -13.52 18.43 -2.31
C SER A 167 -12.50 17.45 -2.92
N GLY A 168 -11.22 17.82 -2.95
CA GLY A 168 -10.14 16.97 -3.43
C GLY A 168 -9.80 15.81 -2.47
N ASN A 169 -10.15 15.94 -1.19
CA ASN A 169 -9.93 14.87 -0.22
C ASN A 169 -10.75 13.63 -0.57
N TYR A 170 -10.17 12.46 -0.42
CA TYR A 170 -10.80 11.20 -0.85
C TYR A 170 -12.12 10.92 -0.12
N THR A 171 -12.22 11.27 1.15
CA THR A 171 -13.48 11.17 1.90
C THR A 171 -14.64 11.88 1.21
N LYS A 172 -14.42 13.11 0.74
CA LYS A 172 -15.46 13.90 0.06
C LYS A 172 -15.62 13.50 -1.40
N ARG A 173 -14.49 13.30 -2.10
CA ARG A 173 -14.48 12.95 -3.52
C ARG A 173 -15.20 11.64 -3.81
N PHE A 174 -15.07 10.65 -2.93
CA PHE A 174 -15.65 9.33 -3.10
C PHE A 174 -16.78 9.03 -2.11
N ASN A 175 -17.17 10.00 -1.26
CA ASN A 175 -18.22 9.84 -0.23
C ASN A 175 -17.99 8.55 0.59
N THR A 176 -16.82 8.43 1.20
CA THR A 176 -16.36 7.21 1.87
C THR A 176 -15.76 7.51 3.25
N ASP A 177 -15.81 6.53 4.14
CA ASP A 177 -15.10 6.48 5.41
C ASP A 177 -13.86 5.56 5.37
N LYS A 178 -13.59 4.93 4.21
CA LYS A 178 -12.45 4.03 4.01
C LYS A 178 -11.15 4.78 3.73
N VAL A 179 -10.82 5.71 4.59
CA VAL A 179 -9.61 6.52 4.50
C VAL A 179 -8.88 6.55 5.83
N VAL A 180 -7.57 6.70 5.76
CA VAL A 180 -6.69 6.93 6.90
C VAL A 180 -6.08 8.32 6.76
N TYR A 181 -6.38 9.18 7.71
CA TYR A 181 -5.77 10.50 7.80
C TYR A 181 -4.42 10.42 8.49
N TRP A 182 -3.52 11.28 8.06
CA TRP A 182 -2.22 11.42 8.68
C TRP A 182 -1.80 12.90 8.74
N GLY A 183 -1.13 13.27 9.81
CA GLY A 183 -0.58 14.62 10.00
C GLY A 183 0.92 14.67 9.78
N GLU A 184 1.58 13.51 9.93
CA GLU A 184 3.01 13.32 9.76
C GLU A 184 3.26 11.88 9.35
N SER A 185 4.23 11.64 8.49
CA SER A 185 4.68 10.29 8.12
C SER A 185 6.21 10.23 8.11
N HIS A 186 6.76 9.02 8.10
CA HIS A 186 8.21 8.83 8.01
C HIS A 186 8.80 9.22 6.63
N ASP A 187 7.95 9.48 5.63
CA ASP A 187 8.33 9.91 4.29
C ASP A 187 8.18 11.43 4.04
N THR A 188 7.78 12.20 5.07
CA THR A 188 7.50 13.64 4.93
C THR A 188 8.13 14.49 6.01
#